data_225931022ff7b343193db0e9cb08c7e2
#
_entry.id   225931022ff7b343193db0e9cb08c7e2
#
_cell.length_a   1.000
_cell.length_b   1.000
_cell.length_c   1.000
_cell.angle_alpha   90.00
_cell.angle_beta   90.00
_cell.angle_gamma   90.00
#
_symmetry.space_group_name_H-M   'P 1'
#
loop_
_entity.id
_entity.type
_entity.pdbx_description
1 polymer ?
#
loop_
_entity_poly.entity_id
_entity_poly.type
_entity_poly.pdbx_seq_one_letter_code
_entity_poly.pdbx_strand_id
1 'polypeptide(L)' 'MDISITKKPDNLITVLSSLEVGDKIHFARGLYATGYLRSIASQLGQIKGWTLTVIELKGDLAPILVERYADPCDNDQI' A
#
# COMPACT_ATOMS: atom_id res chain seq x y z
N MET A 1 -3.96 -9.49 7.04
CA MET A 1 -2.96 -10.46 6.53
C MET A 1 -1.79 -9.71 5.94
N ASP A 2 -0.58 -10.19 6.17
CA ASP A 2 0.61 -9.52 5.67
C ASP A 2 1.13 -10.26 4.45
N ILE A 3 1.49 -9.51 3.43
CA ILE A 3 2.00 -10.04 2.18
C ILE A 3 3.41 -9.51 1.98
N SER A 4 4.33 -10.35 1.57
CA SER A 4 5.69 -9.91 1.27
C SER A 4 5.96 -10.08 -0.21
N ILE A 5 6.47 -9.03 -0.84
CA ILE A 5 6.76 -9.04 -2.27
C ILE A 5 8.26 -8.80 -2.44
N THR A 6 8.94 -9.78 -3.03
CA THR A 6 10.39 -9.68 -3.24
C THR A 6 10.74 -9.50 -4.71
N LYS A 7 9.77 -9.62 -5.61
CA LYS A 7 9.97 -9.38 -7.04
C LYS A 7 8.86 -8.48 -7.55
N LYS A 8 9.14 -7.69 -8.55
CA LYS A 8 8.13 -6.81 -9.11
C LYS A 8 6.99 -7.65 -9.70
N PRO A 9 5.76 -7.39 -9.30
CA PRO A 9 4.63 -8.10 -9.88
C PRO A 9 4.36 -7.58 -11.30
N ASP A 10 3.62 -8.36 -12.08
CA ASP A 10 3.27 -7.95 -13.42
C ASP A 10 2.40 -6.69 -13.41
N ASN A 11 1.55 -6.55 -12.42
CA ASN A 11 0.68 -5.40 -12.34
C ASN A 11 0.55 -4.97 -10.88
N LEU A 12 1.27 -3.92 -10.51
CA LEU A 12 1.26 -3.41 -9.14
C LEU A 12 -0.13 -2.93 -8.74
N ILE A 13 -0.87 -2.31 -9.65
CA ILE A 13 -2.20 -1.83 -9.34
C ILE A 13 -3.12 -2.99 -8.94
N THR A 14 -3.02 -4.12 -9.64
CA THR A 14 -3.82 -5.28 -9.30
C THR A 14 -3.47 -5.81 -7.92
N VAL A 15 -2.19 -5.85 -7.58
CA VAL A 15 -1.74 -6.31 -6.27
C VAL A 15 -2.30 -5.41 -5.17
N LEU A 16 -2.19 -4.10 -5.33
CA LEU A 16 -2.69 -3.17 -4.32
C LEU A 16 -4.21 -3.18 -4.26
N SER A 17 -4.88 -3.41 -5.39
CA SER A 17 -6.33 -3.45 -5.42
C SER A 17 -6.91 -4.66 -4.69
N SER A 18 -6.10 -5.66 -4.43
CA SER A 18 -6.56 -6.84 -3.72
C SER A 18 -6.48 -6.69 -2.20
N LEU A 19 -5.99 -5.55 -1.71
CA LEU A 19 -5.87 -5.35 -0.27
C LEU A 19 -7.23 -5.19 0.37
N GLU A 20 -7.38 -5.78 1.55
CA GLU A 20 -8.56 -5.57 2.36
C GLU A 20 -8.20 -4.68 3.54
N VAL A 21 -9.18 -4.15 4.22
CA VAL A 21 -8.95 -3.29 5.38
C VAL A 21 -8.13 -4.07 6.42
N GLY A 22 -7.04 -3.48 6.83
CA GLY A 22 -6.12 -4.10 7.77
C GLY A 22 -5.00 -4.89 7.14
N ASP A 23 -5.03 -5.09 5.81
CA ASP A 23 -3.95 -5.81 5.15
C ASP A 23 -2.72 -4.93 4.95
N LYS A 24 -1.57 -5.54 4.93
CA LYS A 24 -0.30 -4.85 4.73
C LYS A 24 0.51 -5.59 3.68
N ILE A 25 1.26 -4.83 2.88
CA ILE A 25 2.19 -5.41 1.93
C ILE A 25 3.58 -4.87 2.24
N HIS A 26 4.54 -5.78 2.35
CA HIS A 26 5.94 -5.41 2.55
C HIS A 26 6.66 -5.56 1.21
N PHE A 27 7.13 -4.46 0.65
CA PHE A 27 7.87 -4.50 -0.60
C PHE A 27 9.36 -4.51 -0.28
N ALA A 28 10.10 -5.44 -0.83
CA ALA A 28 11.53 -5.49 -0.62
C ALA A 28 12.16 -4.18 -1.09
N ARG A 29 13.17 -3.71 -0.35
CA ARG A 29 13.83 -2.46 -0.67
C ARG A 29 14.49 -2.59 -2.04
N GLY A 30 14.35 -1.56 -2.85
CA GLY A 30 14.94 -1.55 -4.18
C GLY A 30 14.00 -1.96 -5.30
N LEU A 31 12.81 -2.50 -4.97
CA LEU A 31 11.86 -2.82 -6.01
C LEU A 31 11.19 -1.56 -6.55
N TYR A 32 10.79 -0.66 -5.68
CA TYR A 32 10.12 0.57 -6.07
C TYR A 32 10.64 1.73 -5.23
N ALA A 33 10.64 2.91 -5.78
CA ALA A 33 10.92 4.11 -5.00
C ALA A 33 9.74 4.42 -4.09
N THR A 34 10.02 4.96 -2.90
CA THR A 34 8.96 5.32 -1.96
C THR A 34 7.99 6.32 -2.58
N GLY A 35 8.50 7.31 -3.31
CA GLY A 35 7.63 8.29 -3.96
C GLY A 35 6.71 7.67 -4.99
N TYR A 36 7.18 6.66 -5.73
CA TYR A 36 6.36 5.98 -6.70
C TYR A 36 5.22 5.23 -5.99
N LEU A 37 5.53 4.53 -4.91
CA LEU A 37 4.50 3.80 -4.15
C LEU A 37 3.49 4.77 -3.55
N ARG A 38 3.93 5.92 -3.07
CA ARG A 38 3.02 6.93 -2.54
C ARG A 38 2.09 7.46 -3.62
N SER A 39 2.61 7.68 -4.84
CA SER A 39 1.78 8.14 -5.94
C SER A 39 0.72 7.12 -6.29
N ILE A 40 1.08 5.86 -6.39
CA ILE A 40 0.15 4.80 -6.72
C ILE A 40 -0.91 4.65 -5.61
N ALA A 41 -0.48 4.70 -4.35
CA ALA A 41 -1.41 4.59 -3.22
C ALA A 41 -2.38 5.76 -3.21
N SER A 42 -1.91 6.97 -3.51
CA SER A 42 -2.78 8.14 -3.59
C SER A 42 -3.80 7.99 -4.70
N GLN A 43 -3.38 7.53 -5.88
CA GLN A 43 -4.30 7.33 -6.98
C GLN A 43 -5.37 6.30 -6.64
N LEU A 44 -4.99 5.18 -6.07
CA LEU A 44 -5.96 4.17 -5.68
C LEU A 44 -6.89 4.69 -4.59
N GLY A 45 -6.37 5.45 -3.65
CA GLY A 45 -7.19 6.05 -2.61
C GLY A 45 -8.27 6.94 -3.19
N GLN A 46 -7.92 7.73 -4.21
CA GLN A 46 -8.88 8.61 -4.85
C GLN A 46 -9.90 7.83 -5.69
N ILE A 47 -9.45 6.82 -6.42
CA ILE A 47 -10.33 6.08 -7.30
C ILE A 47 -11.28 5.19 -6.51
N LYS A 48 -10.80 4.56 -5.46
CA LYS A 48 -11.59 3.59 -4.71
C LYS A 48 -12.13 4.12 -3.39
N GLY A 49 -11.72 5.30 -2.99
CA GLY A 49 -12.14 5.86 -1.70
C GLY A 49 -11.45 5.20 -0.51
N TRP A 50 -10.28 4.64 -0.72
CA TRP A 50 -9.54 3.94 0.33
C TRP A 50 -8.56 4.86 1.03
N THR A 51 -8.19 4.50 2.25
CA THR A 51 -7.11 5.16 2.97
C THR A 51 -5.91 4.22 2.97
N LEU A 52 -4.88 4.60 2.21
CA LEU A 52 -3.67 3.82 2.11
C LEU A 52 -2.50 4.64 2.65
N THR A 53 -1.60 3.98 3.36
CA THR A 53 -0.42 4.63 3.93
C THR A 53 0.81 3.89 3.45
N VAL A 54 1.82 4.65 3.04
CA VAL A 54 3.12 4.10 2.65
C VAL A 54 4.13 4.51 3.71
N ILE A 55 4.77 3.54 4.34
CA ILE A 55 5.72 3.78 5.40
C ILE A 55 7.06 3.20 5.00
N GLU A 56 8.11 4.01 5.09
CA GLU A 56 9.45 3.54 4.84
C GLU A 56 10.05 3.16 6.18
N LEU A 57 10.28 1.88 6.39
CA LEU A 57 10.82 1.41 7.65
C LEU A 57 12.31 1.73 7.73
N LYS A 58 12.81 1.89 8.94
CA LYS A 58 14.22 2.25 9.14
C LYS A 58 15.10 1.03 9.02
N GLY A 59 16.29 1.20 8.50
CA GLY A 59 17.25 0.14 8.36
C GLY A 59 17.73 0.01 6.91
N ASP A 60 18.96 -0.49 6.73
CA ASP A 60 19.53 -0.54 5.40
C ASP A 60 18.77 -1.46 4.45
N LEU A 61 18.21 -2.54 4.97
CA LEU A 61 17.49 -3.51 4.16
C LEU A 61 16.03 -3.61 4.55
N ALA A 62 15.52 -2.61 5.27
CA ALA A 62 14.14 -2.65 5.72
C ALA A 62 13.18 -2.49 4.54
N PRO A 63 12.07 -3.20 4.53
CA PRO A 63 11.11 -3.09 3.43
C PRO A 63 10.31 -1.79 3.51
N ILE A 64 9.60 -1.50 2.43
CA ILE A 64 8.64 -0.41 2.41
C ILE A 64 7.27 -1.03 2.65
N LEU A 65 6.53 -0.49 3.59
CA LEU A 65 5.25 -1.04 3.98
C LEU A 65 4.11 -0.22 3.37
N VAL A 66 3.16 -0.89 2.75
CA VAL A 66 1.92 -0.25 2.31
C VAL A 66 0.78 -0.90 3.09
N GLU A 67 0.01 -0.07 3.78
CA GLU A 67 -1.05 -0.55 4.65
C GLU A 67 -2.37 0.09 4.28
N ARG A 68 -3.45 -0.68 4.26
CA ARG A 68 -4.78 -0.14 4.03
C ARG A 68 -5.52 -0.02 5.36
N TYR A 69 -5.96 1.18 5.68
CA TYR A 69 -6.75 1.42 6.87
C TYR A 69 -8.24 1.41 6.53
N ALA A 70 -9.08 1.44 7.54
CA ALA A 70 -10.52 1.52 7.35
C ALA A 70 -10.87 2.79 6.55
N ASP A 71 -11.82 2.68 5.66
CA ASP A 71 -12.20 3.79 4.80
C ASP A 71 -12.89 4.88 5.61
N PRO A 72 -12.48 6.13 5.45
CA PRO A 72 -13.04 7.20 6.27
C PRO A 72 -14.52 7.44 5.98
N CYS A 73 -14.98 7.11 4.79
CA CYS A 73 -16.38 7.35 4.48
C CYS A 73 -17.31 6.49 5.29
N ASP A 74 -16.81 5.45 5.92
CA ASP A 74 -17.68 4.65 6.75
C ASP A 74 -18.19 5.41 7.94
N ASN A 75 -17.57 6.51 8.27
CA ASN A 75 -17.97 7.24 9.43
C ASN A 75 -18.99 8.28 9.18
N ASP A 76 -19.35 8.46 7.92
CA ASP A 76 -20.18 9.58 7.64
C ASP A 76 -21.55 9.22 7.65
N GLN A 77 -21.86 8.15 8.08
CA GLN A 77 -23.10 7.75 7.97
C GLN A 77 -23.95 8.47 8.75
N ILE A 78 -23.80 8.99 9.51
CA ILE A 78 -24.65 9.68 10.32
C ILE A 78 -25.80 10.15 9.94
#